data_d66a6944b78de28cb787818a47aaf8cc
#
_entry.id   d66a6944b78de28cb787818a47aaf8cc
#
_cell.length_a   1.000
_cell.length_b   1.000
_cell.length_c   1.000
_cell.angle_alpha   90.00
_cell.angle_beta   90.00
_cell.angle_gamma   90.00
#
_symmetry.space_group_name_H-M   'P 1'
#
loop_
_entity.id
_entity.type
_entity.pdbx_description
1 polymer ?
#
loop_
_entity_poly.entity_id
_entity_poly.type
_entity_poly.pdbx_seq_one_letter_code
_entity_poly.pdbx_strand_id
1 'polypeptide(L)'
;MKKISCLLFLFFFTLYSPCVYAQTIEFWNNASDGFRSQGKVRLGQAAPNPSVINPYQADNQLAKLYQDRVGESIEKLMSDLKTRVVLVSSDRQIVHQSFATKSMQKATPLGFSMSKSLTAMTVGHVLCANPTISIDQRVDTLIPKLAGSSWGNSTIKDLLLMKSGAARQDPSRHGWQSEAVAVTHRPIYWGKHNSDFLDMMIKDDLKEFKPGTKHYYSNYDTLALGFVVEAISGKKFHEYFFNTIWREISTANTGAWLVNSYDQTLTAYGFSATPEDWLRIGHYVVDQIRSNNCLGKFLKKAIEPVEYTHHATRCYGFQIWNWCRTDTFFLMGKKDSFFFLGFGGQHLIVNPNKRWVAYVHQISEENNNQLIFLLRTAMYL
;
A
#
# COMPACT_ATOMS: atom_id res chain seq x y z
N MET A 1 10.48 -15.16 34.96
CA MET A 1 11.75 -14.39 35.06
C MET A 1 12.84 -15.18 34.36
N LYS A 2 13.16 -14.86 33.14
CA LYS A 2 14.43 -15.25 32.49
C LYS A 2 14.93 -14.04 31.73
N LYS A 3 15.95 -13.40 32.32
CA LYS A 3 16.75 -12.36 31.70
C LYS A 3 17.59 -13.02 30.61
N ILE A 4 17.42 -12.62 29.36
CA ILE A 4 18.34 -12.96 28.28
C ILE A 4 19.38 -11.84 28.24
N SER A 5 20.56 -12.20 28.70
CA SER A 5 21.78 -11.38 28.74
C SER A 5 22.33 -11.28 27.31
N CYS A 6 22.40 -10.10 26.75
CA CYS A 6 23.27 -9.82 25.60
C CYS A 6 24.70 -9.73 26.08
N LEU A 7 25.47 -10.80 25.94
CA LEU A 7 26.93 -10.77 26.14
C LEU A 7 27.64 -10.58 24.81
N LEU A 8 28.58 -9.63 24.84
CA LEU A 8 29.53 -9.22 23.84
C LEU A 8 30.11 -10.36 22.99
N PHE A 9 30.07 -10.18 21.67
CA PHE A 9 31.15 -10.62 20.78
C PHE A 9 31.59 -9.45 19.91
N LEU A 10 32.70 -8.85 20.30
CA LEU A 10 33.55 -8.01 19.45
C LEU A 10 34.35 -8.96 18.54
N PHE A 11 34.12 -8.89 17.21
CA PHE A 11 35.16 -8.89 16.19
C PHE A 11 34.58 -8.66 14.80
N PHE A 12 34.99 -7.58 14.18
CA PHE A 12 35.02 -7.25 12.76
C PHE A 12 34.17 -8.09 11.79
N PHE A 13 33.00 -7.58 11.47
CA PHE A 13 32.48 -7.50 10.12
C PHE A 13 31.33 -6.48 10.17
N THR A 14 31.36 -5.47 9.32
CA THR A 14 30.29 -4.50 9.12
C THR A 14 29.07 -5.22 8.53
N LEU A 15 28.39 -5.97 9.35
CA LEU A 15 27.05 -6.45 9.10
C LEU A 15 26.12 -5.37 9.64
N TYR A 16 25.49 -4.64 8.74
CA TYR A 16 24.20 -4.03 9.01
C TYR A 16 23.28 -5.13 9.53
N SER A 17 23.30 -5.35 10.82
CA SER A 17 22.20 -6.02 11.50
C SER A 17 21.15 -4.94 11.70
N PRO A 18 20.07 -4.88 10.89
CA PRO A 18 18.90 -4.16 11.34
C PRO A 18 18.51 -4.88 12.63
N CYS A 19 18.53 -4.21 13.77
CA CYS A 19 17.70 -4.61 14.89
C CYS A 19 16.26 -4.49 14.37
N VAL A 20 15.83 -5.51 13.64
CA VAL A 20 14.44 -5.68 13.25
C VAL A 20 13.73 -5.85 14.58
N TYR A 21 13.02 -4.81 15.01
CA TYR A 21 12.08 -4.95 16.11
C TYR A 21 11.09 -6.03 15.66
N ALA A 22 11.30 -7.24 16.14
CA ALA A 22 10.30 -8.30 15.96
C ALA A 22 8.97 -7.72 16.45
N GLN A 23 8.06 -7.47 15.54
CA GLN A 23 6.77 -6.89 15.86
C GLN A 23 6.07 -7.84 16.82
N THR A 24 5.57 -7.32 17.92
CA THR A 24 4.89 -8.11 18.94
C THR A 24 3.58 -8.66 18.38
N ILE A 25 3.08 -9.73 18.98
CA ILE A 25 1.75 -10.27 18.64
C ILE A 25 0.65 -9.22 18.86
N GLU A 26 0.82 -8.34 19.84
CA GLU A 26 -0.06 -7.22 20.08
C GLU A 26 -0.09 -6.24 18.92
N PHE A 27 1.08 -5.88 18.38
CA PHE A 27 1.18 -5.04 17.18
C PHE A 27 0.36 -5.64 16.02
N TRP A 28 0.53 -6.94 15.74
CA TRP A 28 -0.16 -7.60 14.64
C TRP A 28 -1.67 -7.73 14.87
N ASN A 29 -2.10 -7.91 16.12
CA ASN A 29 -3.53 -7.89 16.46
C ASN A 29 -4.14 -6.51 16.22
N ASN A 30 -3.47 -5.44 16.64
CA ASN A 30 -3.89 -4.07 16.38
C ASN A 30 -3.86 -3.74 14.88
N ALA A 31 -2.87 -4.23 14.14
CA ALA A 31 -2.82 -4.09 12.69
C ALA A 31 -3.98 -4.82 11.99
N SER A 32 -4.40 -5.98 12.52
CA SER A 32 -5.57 -6.71 12.00
C SER A 32 -6.90 -6.00 12.27
N ASP A 33 -6.93 -5.09 13.25
CA ASP A 33 -8.05 -4.18 13.51
C ASP A 33 -7.84 -2.77 12.91
N GLY A 34 -6.80 -2.56 12.11
CA GLY A 34 -6.49 -1.27 11.51
C GLY A 34 -6.10 -0.18 12.53
N PHE A 35 -5.65 -0.56 13.70
CA PHE A 35 -5.36 0.34 14.84
C PHE A 35 -6.54 1.24 15.21
N ARG A 36 -7.77 0.85 14.89
CA ARG A 36 -8.99 1.66 15.11
C ARG A 36 -9.24 1.93 16.59
N SER A 37 -8.88 1.00 17.48
CA SER A 37 -9.00 1.13 18.93
C SER A 37 -7.92 2.02 19.56
N GLN A 38 -6.79 2.22 18.91
CA GLN A 38 -5.63 2.91 19.48
C GLN A 38 -5.27 4.21 18.76
N GLY A 39 -5.61 4.33 17.47
CA GLY A 39 -5.33 5.48 16.65
C GLY A 39 -6.51 6.45 16.55
N LYS A 40 -6.21 7.68 16.13
CA LYS A 40 -7.25 8.60 15.67
C LYS A 40 -7.62 8.25 14.24
N VAL A 41 -8.89 7.91 14.01
CA VAL A 41 -9.38 7.49 12.69
C VAL A 41 -10.45 8.42 12.16
N ARG A 42 -10.55 8.49 10.82
CA ARG A 42 -11.68 9.03 10.09
C ARG A 42 -12.35 7.91 9.31
N LEU A 43 -13.66 7.82 9.45
CA LEU A 43 -14.46 6.71 8.91
C LEU A 43 -15.16 7.13 7.62
N GLY A 44 -15.06 6.28 6.61
CA GLY A 44 -15.91 6.32 5.43
C GLY A 44 -17.05 5.33 5.58
N GLN A 45 -18.27 5.81 5.36
CA GLN A 45 -19.46 4.99 5.53
C GLN A 45 -19.56 3.93 4.43
N ALA A 46 -20.21 2.81 4.77
CA ALA A 46 -20.64 1.82 3.79
C ALA A 46 -21.68 2.42 2.83
N ALA A 47 -21.71 1.92 1.61
CA ALA A 47 -22.73 2.28 0.66
C ALA A 47 -24.09 1.64 1.03
N PRO A 48 -25.22 2.33 0.81
CA PRO A 48 -26.53 1.72 1.04
C PRO A 48 -26.78 0.51 0.13
N ASN A 49 -26.22 0.54 -1.08
CA ASN A 49 -26.28 -0.57 -2.04
C ASN A 49 -24.83 -0.90 -2.47
N PRO A 50 -24.13 -1.77 -1.74
CA PRO A 50 -22.74 -2.07 -2.05
C PRO A 50 -22.61 -2.82 -3.38
N SER A 51 -21.48 -2.61 -4.05
CA SER A 51 -21.15 -3.35 -5.26
C SER A 51 -21.06 -4.84 -4.95
N VAL A 52 -21.67 -5.64 -5.82
CA VAL A 52 -21.79 -7.08 -5.59
C VAL A 52 -20.42 -7.75 -5.63
N ILE A 53 -20.13 -8.53 -4.59
CA ILE A 53 -19.15 -9.62 -4.61
C ILE A 53 -19.96 -10.88 -4.34
N ASN A 54 -19.97 -11.80 -5.29
CA ASN A 54 -20.72 -13.03 -5.16
C ASN A 54 -20.06 -13.94 -4.11
N PRO A 55 -20.86 -14.63 -3.28
CA PRO A 55 -20.36 -15.47 -2.23
C PRO A 55 -19.46 -16.59 -2.77
N TYR A 56 -18.65 -17.15 -1.90
CA TYR A 56 -17.74 -18.23 -2.25
C TYR A 56 -18.46 -19.40 -2.94
N GLN A 57 -17.99 -19.72 -4.12
CA GLN A 57 -18.33 -20.94 -4.83
C GLN A 57 -17.04 -21.73 -4.96
N ALA A 58 -17.03 -22.95 -4.40
CA ALA A 58 -15.83 -23.77 -4.37
C ALA A 58 -15.31 -24.02 -5.80
N ASP A 59 -14.15 -23.46 -6.09
CA ASP A 59 -13.33 -23.81 -7.24
C ASP A 59 -12.03 -24.39 -6.70
N ASN A 60 -11.87 -25.70 -6.82
CA ASN A 60 -10.70 -26.39 -6.30
C ASN A 60 -9.45 -26.17 -7.18
N GLN A 61 -9.55 -25.41 -8.27
CA GLN A 61 -8.43 -25.21 -9.21
C GLN A 61 -7.23 -24.58 -8.52
N LEU A 62 -7.43 -23.52 -7.71
CA LEU A 62 -6.33 -22.87 -7.01
C LEU A 62 -5.67 -23.78 -5.98
N ALA A 63 -6.48 -24.48 -5.17
CA ALA A 63 -5.96 -25.41 -4.16
C ALA A 63 -5.21 -26.58 -4.81
N LYS A 64 -5.77 -27.13 -5.89
CA LYS A 64 -5.12 -28.19 -6.68
C LYS A 64 -3.83 -27.70 -7.31
N LEU A 65 -3.83 -26.55 -7.96
CA LEU A 65 -2.63 -25.95 -8.56
C LEU A 65 -1.54 -25.74 -7.51
N TYR A 66 -1.92 -25.29 -6.31
CA TYR A 66 -0.99 -25.13 -5.20
C TYR A 66 -0.39 -26.47 -4.81
N GLN A 67 -1.22 -27.48 -4.55
CA GLN A 67 -0.78 -28.82 -4.19
C GLN A 67 0.15 -29.42 -5.26
N ASP A 68 -0.21 -29.29 -6.54
CA ASP A 68 0.54 -29.84 -7.67
C ASP A 68 1.91 -29.16 -7.86
N ARG A 69 2.03 -27.87 -7.51
CA ARG A 69 3.26 -27.09 -7.74
C ARG A 69 4.18 -27.00 -6.53
N VAL A 70 3.63 -27.07 -5.34
CA VAL A 70 4.38 -26.85 -4.08
C VAL A 70 4.46 -28.14 -3.26
N GLY A 71 3.57 -29.10 -3.51
CA GLY A 71 3.50 -30.35 -2.75
C GLY A 71 2.83 -30.23 -1.39
N GLU A 72 2.23 -29.07 -1.09
CA GLU A 72 1.60 -28.78 0.20
C GLU A 72 0.21 -28.15 0.00
N SER A 73 -0.65 -28.20 1.04
CA SER A 73 -1.95 -27.55 0.99
C SER A 73 -1.87 -26.05 1.30
N ILE A 74 -2.86 -25.27 0.83
CA ILE A 74 -2.98 -23.84 1.17
C ILE A 74 -3.17 -23.68 2.69
N GLU A 75 -3.87 -24.59 3.36
CA GLU A 75 -4.09 -24.55 4.81
C GLU A 75 -2.76 -24.68 5.58
N LYS A 76 -1.86 -25.54 5.12
CA LYS A 76 -0.51 -25.64 5.71
C LYS A 76 0.26 -24.36 5.50
N LEU A 77 0.22 -23.79 4.29
CA LEU A 77 0.82 -22.49 3.99
C LEU A 77 0.29 -21.40 4.92
N MET A 78 -1.02 -21.36 5.15
CA MET A 78 -1.61 -20.37 6.06
C MET A 78 -1.09 -20.52 7.49
N SER A 79 -0.95 -21.75 7.96
CA SER A 79 -0.39 -22.05 9.28
C SER A 79 1.09 -21.63 9.38
N ASP A 80 1.90 -22.05 8.44
CA ASP A 80 3.36 -21.88 8.49
C ASP A 80 3.78 -20.41 8.32
N LEU A 81 3.02 -19.61 7.57
CA LEU A 81 3.39 -18.26 7.16
C LEU A 81 2.65 -17.15 7.91
N LYS A 82 1.95 -17.49 8.98
CA LYS A 82 1.14 -16.51 9.72
C LYS A 82 0.20 -15.73 8.78
N THR A 83 -0.27 -16.39 7.74
CA THR A 83 -1.27 -15.85 6.83
C THR A 83 -2.63 -15.89 7.50
N ARG A 84 -3.30 -14.76 7.55
CA ARG A 84 -4.59 -14.59 8.22
C ARG A 84 -5.78 -14.66 7.27
N VAL A 85 -5.58 -14.18 6.04
CA VAL A 85 -6.64 -14.14 5.01
C VAL A 85 -6.02 -14.38 3.64
N VAL A 86 -6.66 -15.23 2.84
CA VAL A 86 -6.49 -15.31 1.38
C VAL A 86 -7.87 -15.30 0.75
N LEU A 87 -8.15 -14.28 -0.05
CA LEU A 87 -9.36 -14.19 -0.88
C LEU A 87 -8.96 -14.05 -2.34
N VAL A 88 -9.61 -14.82 -3.21
CA VAL A 88 -9.44 -14.69 -4.66
C VAL A 88 -10.81 -14.60 -5.31
N SER A 89 -10.99 -13.64 -6.19
CA SER A 89 -12.20 -13.49 -6.97
C SER A 89 -11.91 -13.37 -8.45
N SER A 90 -12.76 -13.99 -9.26
CA SER A 90 -12.81 -13.89 -10.71
C SER A 90 -14.13 -13.25 -11.10
N ASP A 91 -14.09 -12.16 -11.83
CA ASP A 91 -15.29 -11.42 -12.26
C ASP A 91 -16.33 -11.22 -11.11
N ARG A 92 -15.83 -10.79 -9.94
CA ARG A 92 -16.60 -10.59 -8.69
C ARG A 92 -17.15 -11.85 -8.03
N GLN A 93 -16.90 -13.06 -8.56
CA GLN A 93 -17.19 -14.32 -7.90
C GLN A 93 -16.00 -14.70 -7.02
N ILE A 94 -16.20 -14.92 -5.70
CA ILE A 94 -15.16 -15.48 -4.85
C ILE A 94 -14.95 -16.94 -5.26
N VAL A 95 -13.76 -17.25 -5.75
CA VAL A 95 -13.36 -18.60 -6.21
C VAL A 95 -12.44 -19.31 -5.21
N HIS A 96 -11.83 -18.56 -4.29
CA HIS A 96 -11.09 -19.11 -3.16
C HIS A 96 -11.22 -18.20 -1.94
N GLN A 97 -11.42 -18.81 -0.77
CA GLN A 97 -11.36 -18.11 0.51
C GLN A 97 -10.72 -18.99 1.59
N SER A 98 -9.81 -18.40 2.33
CA SER A 98 -9.23 -19.00 3.53
C SER A 98 -9.07 -17.93 4.60
N PHE A 99 -9.49 -18.25 5.81
CA PHE A 99 -9.38 -17.39 6.99
C PHE A 99 -8.78 -18.18 8.14
N ALA A 100 -7.77 -17.63 8.80
CA ALA A 100 -7.16 -18.26 9.99
C ALA A 100 -8.18 -18.43 11.13
N THR A 101 -9.14 -17.50 11.24
CA THR A 101 -10.27 -17.58 12.19
C THR A 101 -11.51 -16.96 11.56
N LYS A 102 -12.69 -17.35 12.03
CA LYS A 102 -13.96 -16.77 11.55
C LYS A 102 -14.03 -15.25 11.74
N SER A 103 -13.41 -14.72 12.78
CA SER A 103 -13.38 -13.28 13.04
C SER A 103 -12.63 -12.48 11.96
N MET A 104 -11.70 -13.10 11.24
CA MET A 104 -10.95 -12.45 10.16
C MET A 104 -11.83 -12.05 8.98
N GLN A 105 -13.02 -12.63 8.81
CA GLN A 105 -13.97 -12.22 7.78
C GLN A 105 -14.45 -10.77 7.98
N LYS A 106 -14.56 -10.34 9.24
CA LYS A 106 -15.01 -9.00 9.63
C LYS A 106 -13.90 -8.10 10.15
N ALA A 107 -12.68 -8.61 10.23
CA ALA A 107 -11.53 -7.81 10.58
C ALA A 107 -11.34 -6.66 9.58
N THR A 108 -10.65 -5.62 10.01
CA THR A 108 -10.35 -4.44 9.16
C THR A 108 -8.84 -4.22 9.06
N PRO A 109 -8.11 -5.15 8.44
CA PRO A 109 -6.66 -5.09 8.41
C PRO A 109 -6.13 -3.78 7.85
N LEU A 110 -5.10 -3.26 8.49
CA LEU A 110 -4.36 -2.12 7.98
C LEU A 110 -3.63 -2.53 6.70
N GLY A 111 -3.85 -1.78 5.63
CA GLY A 111 -3.20 -2.03 4.33
C GLY A 111 -1.73 -1.64 4.30
N PHE A 112 -1.25 -0.92 5.33
CA PHE A 112 0.10 -0.35 5.32
C PHE A 112 0.36 0.37 3.99
N SER A 113 1.48 0.10 3.34
CA SER A 113 1.85 0.78 2.09
C SER A 113 0.93 0.52 0.90
N MET A 114 -0.06 -0.39 0.98
CA MET A 114 -1.15 -0.45 0.00
C MET A 114 -1.92 0.88 -0.06
N SER A 115 -1.93 1.64 1.03
CA SER A 115 -2.49 2.99 1.11
C SER A 115 -1.91 3.95 0.06
N LYS A 116 -0.64 3.77 -0.32
CA LYS A 116 0.03 4.59 -1.33
C LYS A 116 -0.65 4.51 -2.69
N SER A 117 -1.07 3.31 -3.07
CA SER A 117 -1.78 3.09 -4.33
C SER A 117 -3.18 3.74 -4.32
N LEU A 118 -3.85 3.72 -3.16
CA LEU A 118 -5.11 4.45 -2.97
C LEU A 118 -4.88 5.97 -3.06
N THR A 119 -3.79 6.45 -2.50
CA THR A 119 -3.42 7.88 -2.59
C THR A 119 -3.15 8.27 -4.04
N ALA A 120 -2.41 7.48 -4.81
CA ALA A 120 -2.19 7.74 -6.22
C ALA A 120 -3.50 7.74 -7.03
N MET A 121 -4.41 6.81 -6.75
CA MET A 121 -5.73 6.77 -7.37
C MET A 121 -6.53 8.04 -7.05
N THR A 122 -6.44 8.54 -5.81
CA THR A 122 -7.10 9.78 -5.38
C THR A 122 -6.48 11.01 -6.08
N VAL A 123 -5.16 11.02 -6.25
CA VAL A 123 -4.49 12.04 -7.08
C VAL A 123 -5.00 12.00 -8.52
N GLY A 124 -5.08 10.82 -9.13
CA GLY A 124 -5.64 10.66 -10.48
C GLY A 124 -7.07 11.20 -10.58
N HIS A 125 -7.91 10.89 -9.58
CA HIS A 125 -9.29 11.35 -9.54
C HIS A 125 -9.38 12.88 -9.41
N VAL A 126 -8.62 13.51 -8.51
CA VAL A 126 -8.66 14.97 -8.34
C VAL A 126 -8.11 15.71 -9.56
N LEU A 127 -7.10 15.17 -10.23
CA LEU A 127 -6.60 15.73 -11.50
C LEU A 127 -7.64 15.62 -12.61
N CYS A 128 -8.36 14.50 -12.69
CA CYS A 128 -9.45 14.36 -13.65
C CYS A 128 -10.61 15.35 -13.42
N ALA A 129 -10.89 15.68 -12.18
CA ALA A 129 -11.89 16.69 -11.82
C ALA A 129 -11.40 18.14 -12.06
N ASN A 130 -10.07 18.34 -12.22
CA ASN A 130 -9.45 19.64 -12.37
C ASN A 130 -8.46 19.64 -13.56
N PRO A 131 -8.94 19.61 -14.81
CA PRO A 131 -8.12 19.38 -16.01
C PRO A 131 -7.12 20.50 -16.33
N THR A 132 -7.21 21.64 -15.67
CA THR A 132 -6.23 22.74 -15.78
C THR A 132 -4.94 22.47 -15.00
N ILE A 133 -4.93 21.48 -14.09
CA ILE A 133 -3.78 21.12 -13.29
C ILE A 133 -3.04 19.96 -13.96
N SER A 134 -1.79 20.20 -14.35
CA SER A 134 -0.95 19.18 -14.97
C SER A 134 -0.26 18.28 -13.94
N ILE A 135 -0.08 17.02 -14.26
CA ILE A 135 0.76 16.10 -13.49
C ILE A 135 2.24 16.57 -13.42
N ASP A 136 2.67 17.36 -14.38
CA ASP A 136 4.02 17.94 -14.45
C ASP A 136 4.11 19.29 -13.70
N GLN A 137 3.03 19.74 -13.05
CA GLN A 137 3.03 20.96 -12.25
C GLN A 137 3.86 20.78 -10.98
N ARG A 138 4.64 21.82 -10.65
CA ARG A 138 5.46 21.85 -9.43
C ARG A 138 4.56 21.95 -8.19
N VAL A 139 4.95 21.21 -7.16
CA VAL A 139 4.18 21.12 -5.92
C VAL A 139 4.16 22.42 -5.13
N ASP A 140 5.26 23.21 -5.15
CA ASP A 140 5.31 24.51 -4.45
C ASP A 140 4.33 25.56 -5.02
N THR A 141 3.88 25.41 -6.27
CA THR A 141 2.83 26.27 -6.83
C THR A 141 1.44 25.97 -6.26
N LEU A 142 1.23 24.77 -5.73
CA LEU A 142 0.01 24.33 -5.06
C LEU A 142 0.12 24.46 -3.53
N ILE A 143 1.30 24.23 -2.99
CA ILE A 143 1.59 24.21 -1.56
C ILE A 143 2.80 25.12 -1.28
N PRO A 144 2.60 26.46 -1.19
CA PRO A 144 3.69 27.41 -1.01
C PRO A 144 4.55 27.14 0.24
N LYS A 145 3.98 26.53 1.27
CA LYS A 145 4.70 26.13 2.50
C LYS A 145 5.87 25.17 2.20
N LEU A 146 5.79 24.38 1.12
CA LEU A 146 6.86 23.46 0.70
C LEU A 146 7.92 24.12 -0.20
N ALA A 147 7.80 25.43 -0.51
CA ALA A 147 8.76 26.12 -1.38
C ALA A 147 10.20 25.93 -0.87
N GLY A 148 11.11 25.61 -1.79
CA GLY A 148 12.52 25.35 -1.47
C GLY A 148 12.83 23.96 -0.91
N SER A 149 11.84 23.18 -0.51
CA SER A 149 12.04 21.78 -0.10
C SER A 149 12.17 20.85 -1.31
N SER A 150 12.67 19.63 -1.07
CA SER A 150 12.73 18.56 -2.09
C SER A 150 11.35 18.30 -2.69
N TRP A 151 10.33 18.20 -1.87
CA TRP A 151 8.94 17.95 -2.31
C TRP A 151 8.35 19.15 -3.06
N GLY A 152 8.58 20.38 -2.60
CA GLY A 152 8.11 21.59 -3.29
C GLY A 152 8.76 21.77 -4.67
N ASN A 153 10.05 21.45 -4.78
CA ASN A 153 10.78 21.52 -6.05
C ASN A 153 10.43 20.38 -7.03
N SER A 154 9.71 19.36 -6.57
CA SER A 154 9.25 18.23 -7.37
C SER A 154 7.96 18.56 -8.12
N THR A 155 7.72 17.86 -9.22
CA THR A 155 6.41 17.79 -9.85
C THR A 155 5.50 16.76 -9.15
N ILE A 156 4.19 16.84 -9.37
CA ILE A 156 3.26 15.78 -8.91
C ILE A 156 3.70 14.42 -9.43
N LYS A 157 4.17 14.33 -10.67
CA LYS A 157 4.67 13.11 -11.29
C LYS A 157 5.93 12.58 -10.60
N ASP A 158 6.85 13.46 -10.20
CA ASP A 158 8.05 13.05 -9.45
C ASP A 158 7.67 12.39 -8.12
N LEU A 159 6.70 12.96 -7.39
CA LEU A 159 6.21 12.36 -6.16
C LEU A 159 5.50 11.02 -6.39
N LEU A 160 4.69 10.90 -7.45
CA LEU A 160 4.06 9.63 -7.84
C LEU A 160 5.09 8.55 -8.14
N LEU A 161 6.25 8.92 -8.68
CA LEU A 161 7.37 8.03 -9.01
C LEU A 161 8.38 7.87 -7.87
N MET A 162 8.14 8.44 -6.68
CA MET A 162 9.10 8.41 -5.57
C MET A 162 10.45 9.06 -5.94
N LYS A 163 10.41 10.23 -6.56
CA LYS A 163 11.58 10.95 -7.10
C LYS A 163 11.73 12.38 -6.56
N SER A 164 11.28 12.64 -5.34
CA SER A 164 11.45 13.98 -4.74
C SER A 164 12.91 14.39 -4.58
N GLY A 165 13.84 13.43 -4.54
CA GLY A 165 15.25 13.67 -4.27
C GLY A 165 15.58 13.85 -2.79
N ALA A 166 14.58 13.81 -1.90
CA ALA A 166 14.81 13.78 -0.47
C ALA A 166 15.45 12.45 -0.03
N ALA A 167 16.33 12.50 0.95
CA ALA A 167 16.87 11.31 1.57
C ALA A 167 15.76 10.46 2.22
N ARG A 168 15.95 9.15 2.22
CA ARG A 168 15.06 8.25 2.94
C ARG A 168 15.11 8.56 4.43
N GLN A 169 13.95 8.53 5.09
CA GLN A 169 13.84 8.66 6.54
C GLN A 169 14.42 7.40 7.20
N ASP A 170 15.73 7.40 7.37
CA ASP A 170 16.53 6.29 7.85
C ASP A 170 17.10 6.63 9.23
N PRO A 171 17.05 5.72 10.22
CA PRO A 171 17.62 5.93 11.54
C PRO A 171 19.10 6.31 11.54
N SER A 172 19.88 5.81 10.58
CA SER A 172 21.30 6.13 10.45
C SER A 172 21.55 7.59 10.08
N ARG A 173 20.58 8.25 9.43
CA ARG A 173 20.67 9.65 8.96
C ARG A 173 19.95 10.64 9.88
N HIS A 174 18.81 10.25 10.41
CA HIS A 174 17.95 11.13 11.19
C HIS A 174 18.02 10.86 12.70
N GLY A 175 18.66 9.75 13.11
CA GLY A 175 18.63 9.26 14.48
C GLY A 175 17.32 8.55 14.84
N TRP A 176 17.42 7.54 15.69
CA TRP A 176 16.27 6.71 16.11
C TRP A 176 15.18 7.49 16.86
N GLN A 177 15.52 8.64 17.41
CA GLN A 177 14.59 9.48 18.18
C GLN A 177 13.87 10.54 17.35
N SER A 178 14.24 10.69 16.07
CA SER A 178 13.59 11.68 15.21
C SER A 178 12.15 11.32 14.93
N GLU A 179 11.31 12.34 14.77
CA GLU A 179 9.90 12.15 14.41
C GLU A 179 9.75 11.50 13.03
N ALA A 180 10.64 11.82 12.10
CA ALA A 180 10.69 11.21 10.78
C ALA A 180 10.84 9.69 10.83
N VAL A 181 11.73 9.20 11.69
CA VAL A 181 11.94 7.77 11.92
C VAL A 181 10.75 7.17 12.67
N ALA A 182 10.19 7.89 13.63
CA ALA A 182 9.00 7.44 14.36
C ALA A 182 7.80 7.24 13.42
N VAL A 183 7.56 8.18 12.51
CA VAL A 183 6.50 8.06 11.48
C VAL A 183 6.72 6.88 10.55
N THR A 184 7.97 6.53 10.27
CA THR A 184 8.32 5.53 9.25
C THR A 184 8.51 4.13 9.83
N HIS A 185 9.08 4.03 11.02
CA HIS A 185 9.56 2.78 11.60
C HIS A 185 8.90 2.38 12.93
N ARG A 186 8.11 3.27 13.54
CA ARG A 186 7.42 3.00 14.81
C ARG A 186 5.90 3.07 14.66
N PRO A 187 5.28 2.07 14.07
CA PRO A 187 3.85 2.07 13.77
C PRO A 187 2.94 2.25 15.01
N ILE A 188 3.40 1.87 16.20
CA ILE A 188 2.67 2.07 17.45
C ILE A 188 2.41 3.54 17.81
N TYR A 189 3.13 4.47 17.18
CA TYR A 189 2.92 5.91 17.36
C TYR A 189 2.01 6.50 16.27
N TRP A 190 1.58 5.71 15.31
CA TRP A 190 0.69 6.17 14.25
C TRP A 190 -0.62 6.65 14.87
N GLY A 191 -1.03 7.85 14.49
CA GLY A 191 -2.18 8.53 15.09
C GLY A 191 -1.91 9.23 16.44
N LYS A 192 -0.75 9.05 17.05
CA LYS A 192 -0.34 9.73 18.27
C LYS A 192 0.66 10.87 18.05
N HIS A 193 1.01 11.15 16.79
CA HIS A 193 1.93 12.23 16.47
C HIS A 193 1.32 13.58 16.77
N ASN A 194 2.07 14.39 17.52
CA ASN A 194 1.72 15.76 17.84
C ASN A 194 2.35 16.78 16.89
N SER A 195 2.91 16.32 15.76
CA SER A 195 3.60 17.18 14.82
C SER A 195 2.79 17.38 13.55
N ASP A 196 2.81 18.61 13.04
CA ASP A 196 2.34 18.92 11.69
C ASP A 196 3.26 18.23 10.66
N PHE A 197 2.68 17.47 9.73
CA PHE A 197 3.47 16.72 8.77
C PHE A 197 4.24 17.60 7.79
N LEU A 198 3.71 18.76 7.41
CA LEU A 198 4.43 19.70 6.53
C LEU A 198 5.65 20.28 7.24
N ASP A 199 5.50 20.69 8.51
CA ASP A 199 6.62 21.19 9.30
C ASP A 199 7.68 20.14 9.52
N MET A 200 7.26 18.91 9.80
CA MET A 200 8.16 17.78 9.95
C MET A 200 8.92 17.47 8.66
N MET A 201 8.23 17.46 7.52
CA MET A 201 8.86 17.25 6.22
C MET A 201 9.90 18.32 5.92
N ILE A 202 9.58 19.60 6.14
CA ILE A 202 10.52 20.72 5.90
C ILE A 202 11.74 20.60 6.80
N LYS A 203 11.53 20.33 8.09
CA LYS A 203 12.59 20.16 9.09
C LYS A 203 13.56 19.03 8.75
N ASP A 204 13.01 17.92 8.24
CA ASP A 204 13.76 16.69 7.97
C ASP A 204 14.16 16.55 6.48
N ASP A 205 14.12 17.65 5.71
CA ASP A 205 14.48 17.65 4.28
C ASP A 205 16.00 17.57 4.08
N LEU A 206 16.52 16.36 4.01
CA LEU A 206 17.89 16.10 3.56
C LEU A 206 17.89 15.88 2.04
N LYS A 207 18.34 16.88 1.30
CA LYS A 207 18.42 16.85 -0.17
C LYS A 207 19.57 15.95 -0.60
N GLU A 208 19.24 14.80 -1.21
CA GLU A 208 20.23 13.82 -1.65
C GLU A 208 20.39 13.82 -3.18
N PHE A 209 19.30 14.01 -3.90
CA PHE A 209 19.29 14.01 -5.36
C PHE A 209 18.50 15.21 -5.90
N LYS A 210 18.74 15.54 -7.16
CA LYS A 210 17.87 16.46 -7.89
C LYS A 210 16.49 15.80 -8.09
N PRO A 211 15.37 16.51 -7.83
CA PRO A 211 14.03 15.99 -8.12
C PRO A 211 13.92 15.43 -9.54
N GLY A 212 13.18 14.36 -9.71
CA GLY A 212 12.95 13.69 -10.99
C GLY A 212 14.07 12.75 -11.45
N THR A 213 15.24 12.71 -10.77
CA THR A 213 16.41 11.97 -11.29
C THR A 213 16.53 10.53 -10.80
N LYS A 214 16.18 10.26 -9.55
CA LYS A 214 16.37 8.94 -8.94
C LYS A 214 15.16 8.49 -8.15
N HIS A 215 14.72 7.25 -8.39
CA HIS A 215 13.69 6.62 -7.57
C HIS A 215 14.26 6.26 -6.20
N TYR A 216 13.56 6.70 -5.14
CA TYR A 216 13.93 6.41 -3.77
C TYR A 216 12.68 6.31 -2.89
N TYR A 217 12.27 5.09 -2.58
CA TYR A 217 11.00 4.81 -1.90
C TYR A 217 10.86 5.58 -0.59
N SER A 218 9.88 6.49 -0.50
CA SER A 218 9.68 7.41 0.61
C SER A 218 8.20 7.51 1.01
N ASN A 219 7.92 7.45 2.32
CA ASN A 219 6.58 7.75 2.84
C ASN A 219 6.23 9.24 2.66
N TYR A 220 7.23 10.12 2.72
CA TYR A 220 6.99 11.56 2.62
C TYR A 220 6.55 11.99 1.23
N ASP A 221 7.02 11.33 0.16
CA ASP A 221 6.51 11.59 -1.18
C ASP A 221 5.01 11.34 -1.27
N THR A 222 4.53 10.29 -0.59
CA THR A 222 3.09 10.00 -0.55
C THR A 222 2.33 10.93 0.40
N LEU A 223 2.90 11.34 1.51
CA LEU A 223 2.29 12.37 2.37
C LEU A 223 2.14 13.69 1.61
N ALA A 224 3.16 14.11 0.85
CA ALA A 224 3.08 15.29 0.00
C ALA A 224 1.96 15.17 -1.04
N LEU A 225 1.77 14.00 -1.66
CA LEU A 225 0.64 13.76 -2.57
C LEU A 225 -0.72 13.91 -1.88
N GLY A 226 -0.82 13.54 -0.61
CA GLY A 226 -2.03 13.80 0.19
C GLY A 226 -2.34 15.29 0.28
N PHE A 227 -1.33 16.11 0.57
CA PHE A 227 -1.49 17.58 0.60
C PHE A 227 -1.74 18.18 -0.78
N VAL A 228 -1.24 17.58 -1.86
CA VAL A 228 -1.60 17.97 -3.23
C VAL A 228 -3.10 17.80 -3.46
N VAL A 229 -3.68 16.66 -3.04
CA VAL A 229 -5.14 16.45 -3.12
C VAL A 229 -5.89 17.51 -2.30
N GLU A 230 -5.43 17.81 -1.08
CA GLU A 230 -6.05 18.86 -0.24
C GLU A 230 -5.97 20.24 -0.89
N ALA A 231 -4.82 20.61 -1.45
CA ALA A 231 -4.62 21.91 -2.10
C ALA A 231 -5.51 22.09 -3.34
N ILE A 232 -5.69 21.03 -4.14
CA ILE A 232 -6.52 21.08 -5.35
C ILE A 232 -8.01 21.05 -5.02
N SER A 233 -8.42 20.21 -4.06
CA SER A 233 -9.83 19.98 -3.75
C SER A 233 -10.42 20.95 -2.72
N GLY A 234 -9.58 21.63 -1.94
CA GLY A 234 -10.00 22.44 -0.80
C GLY A 234 -10.57 21.62 0.38
N LYS A 235 -10.38 20.30 0.38
CA LYS A 235 -10.90 19.39 1.41
C LYS A 235 -9.76 18.59 2.04
N LYS A 236 -9.93 18.12 3.29
CA LYS A 236 -9.02 17.14 3.86
C LYS A 236 -8.96 15.89 2.99
N PHE A 237 -7.78 15.25 2.92
CA PHE A 237 -7.59 14.08 2.06
C PHE A 237 -8.62 12.97 2.32
N HIS A 238 -8.83 12.61 3.60
CA HIS A 238 -9.81 11.57 3.95
C HIS A 238 -11.24 11.94 3.58
N GLU A 239 -11.63 13.22 3.71
CA GLU A 239 -12.95 13.70 3.30
C GLU A 239 -13.13 13.58 1.78
N TYR A 240 -12.12 14.02 1.01
CA TYR A 240 -12.16 13.89 -0.44
C TYR A 240 -12.25 12.42 -0.86
N PHE A 241 -11.36 11.57 -0.34
CA PHE A 241 -11.34 10.14 -0.63
C PHE A 241 -12.69 9.47 -0.32
N PHE A 242 -13.24 9.70 0.87
CA PHE A 242 -14.49 9.05 1.27
C PHE A 242 -15.71 9.56 0.50
N ASN A 243 -15.74 10.83 0.15
CA ASN A 243 -16.86 11.43 -0.59
C ASN A 243 -16.82 11.14 -2.10
N THR A 244 -15.69 10.65 -2.63
CA THR A 244 -15.49 10.33 -4.05
C THR A 244 -15.17 8.86 -4.24
N ILE A 245 -13.91 8.48 -4.21
CA ILE A 245 -13.41 7.13 -4.50
C ILE A 245 -14.13 6.04 -3.69
N TRP A 246 -14.25 6.22 -2.39
CA TRP A 246 -14.89 5.23 -1.51
C TRP A 246 -16.37 5.03 -1.84
N ARG A 247 -17.06 6.13 -2.11
CA ARG A 247 -18.47 6.08 -2.58
C ARG A 247 -18.61 5.36 -3.92
N GLU A 248 -17.72 5.64 -4.87
CA GLU A 248 -17.72 5.02 -6.19
C GLU A 248 -17.40 3.53 -6.14
N ILE A 249 -16.49 3.10 -5.25
CA ILE A 249 -16.22 1.67 -4.99
C ILE A 249 -17.49 0.97 -4.50
N SER A 250 -18.37 1.69 -3.80
CA SER A 250 -19.62 1.18 -3.26
C SER A 250 -19.40 0.00 -2.31
N THR A 251 -18.73 0.27 -1.19
CA THR A 251 -18.28 -0.74 -0.22
C THR A 251 -19.37 -1.20 0.72
N ALA A 252 -19.24 -2.42 1.25
CA ALA A 252 -20.22 -3.02 2.16
C ALA A 252 -19.98 -2.66 3.64
N ASN A 253 -18.78 -2.22 3.98
CA ASN A 253 -18.40 -1.91 5.37
C ASN A 253 -17.71 -0.55 5.43
N THR A 254 -17.51 -0.04 6.64
CA THR A 254 -16.76 1.20 6.86
C THR A 254 -15.27 1.02 6.58
N GLY A 255 -14.70 1.91 5.75
CA GLY A 255 -13.26 2.09 5.65
C GLY A 255 -12.76 3.08 6.70
N ALA A 256 -11.45 3.06 6.99
CA ALA A 256 -10.87 4.02 7.91
C ALA A 256 -9.50 4.51 7.45
N TRP A 257 -9.25 5.81 7.61
CA TRP A 257 -7.93 6.42 7.53
C TRP A 257 -7.44 6.81 8.91
N LEU A 258 -6.20 6.44 9.26
CA LEU A 258 -5.50 7.00 10.41
C LEU A 258 -5.14 8.46 10.14
N VAL A 259 -5.27 9.30 11.16
CA VAL A 259 -4.88 10.71 11.12
C VAL A 259 -4.02 11.06 12.35
N ASN A 260 -3.17 12.10 12.21
CA ASN A 260 -2.44 12.66 13.35
C ASN A 260 -3.30 13.60 14.20
N SER A 261 -2.72 14.25 15.21
CA SER A 261 -3.41 15.21 16.07
C SER A 261 -3.87 16.48 15.34
N TYR A 262 -3.27 16.80 14.21
CA TYR A 262 -3.64 17.92 13.33
C TYR A 262 -4.69 17.56 12.30
N ASP A 263 -5.27 16.35 12.39
CA ASP A 263 -6.23 15.85 11.40
C ASP A 263 -5.67 15.69 9.99
N GLN A 264 -4.36 15.46 9.88
CA GLN A 264 -3.69 15.17 8.62
C GLN A 264 -3.66 13.66 8.40
N THR A 265 -4.02 13.23 7.20
CA THR A 265 -4.18 11.81 6.88
C THR A 265 -2.84 11.11 6.66
N LEU A 266 -2.66 9.93 7.24
CA LEU A 266 -1.49 9.08 7.02
C LEU A 266 -1.59 8.38 5.66
N THR A 267 -1.51 9.14 4.59
CA THR A 267 -1.77 8.68 3.20
C THR A 267 -0.81 7.59 2.74
N ALA A 268 0.38 7.51 3.34
CA ALA A 268 1.39 6.52 2.95
C ALA A 268 1.13 5.10 3.47
N TYR A 269 0.31 4.93 4.56
CA TYR A 269 0.17 3.62 5.20
C TYR A 269 -1.05 3.47 6.12
N GLY A 270 -1.95 4.46 6.19
CA GLY A 270 -2.97 4.57 7.24
C GLY A 270 -4.35 4.01 6.89
N PHE A 271 -4.56 3.38 5.73
CA PHE A 271 -5.88 2.91 5.33
C PHE A 271 -6.16 1.47 5.78
N SER A 272 -7.39 1.24 6.27
CA SER A 272 -7.89 -0.09 6.65
C SER A 272 -9.32 -0.32 6.13
N ALA A 273 -9.59 -1.56 5.71
CA ALA A 273 -10.90 -2.01 5.25
C ALA A 273 -11.06 -3.51 5.48
N THR A 274 -12.27 -4.04 5.35
CA THR A 274 -12.50 -5.48 5.42
C THR A 274 -11.86 -6.22 4.22
N PRO A 275 -11.56 -7.51 4.35
CA PRO A 275 -11.00 -8.30 3.26
C PRO A 275 -11.84 -8.24 1.98
N GLU A 276 -13.16 -8.31 2.12
CA GLU A 276 -14.07 -8.25 0.98
C GLU A 276 -14.12 -6.84 0.34
N ASP A 277 -14.00 -5.77 1.13
CA ASP A 277 -13.91 -4.41 0.58
C ASP A 277 -12.57 -4.16 -0.11
N TRP A 278 -11.49 -4.83 0.30
CA TRP A 278 -10.26 -4.85 -0.48
C TRP A 278 -10.46 -5.50 -1.86
N LEU A 279 -11.26 -6.59 -1.98
CA LEU A 279 -11.65 -7.12 -3.29
C LEU A 279 -12.45 -6.10 -4.11
N ARG A 280 -13.40 -5.38 -3.48
CA ARG A 280 -14.17 -4.31 -4.16
C ARG A 280 -13.25 -3.20 -4.68
N ILE A 281 -12.24 -2.79 -3.91
CA ILE A 281 -11.22 -1.84 -4.37
C ILE A 281 -10.52 -2.38 -5.62
N GLY A 282 -10.08 -3.64 -5.61
CA GLY A 282 -9.42 -4.26 -6.76
C GLY A 282 -10.33 -4.32 -7.99
N HIS A 283 -11.58 -4.70 -7.84
CA HIS A 283 -12.55 -4.72 -8.94
C HIS A 283 -12.90 -3.32 -9.45
N TYR A 284 -12.96 -2.32 -8.57
CA TYR A 284 -13.10 -0.93 -8.99
C TYR A 284 -11.94 -0.51 -9.91
N VAL A 285 -10.70 -0.84 -9.53
CA VAL A 285 -9.53 -0.55 -10.38
C VAL A 285 -9.62 -1.28 -11.72
N VAL A 286 -10.05 -2.54 -11.74
CA VAL A 286 -10.32 -3.30 -12.99
C VAL A 286 -11.32 -2.54 -13.87
N ASP A 287 -12.46 -2.13 -13.30
CA ASP A 287 -13.53 -1.47 -14.05
C ASP A 287 -13.09 -0.09 -14.56
N GLN A 288 -12.36 0.69 -13.77
CA GLN A 288 -11.81 1.98 -14.20
C GLN A 288 -10.83 1.81 -15.38
N ILE A 289 -9.88 0.88 -15.28
CA ILE A 289 -8.93 0.59 -16.37
C ILE A 289 -9.67 0.18 -17.65
N ARG A 290 -10.72 -0.62 -17.53
CA ARG A 290 -11.50 -1.11 -18.68
C ARG A 290 -12.42 -0.06 -19.27
N SER A 291 -12.98 0.85 -18.47
CA SER A 291 -13.86 1.93 -18.94
C SER A 291 -13.15 2.96 -19.82
N ASN A 292 -11.82 3.06 -19.70
CA ASN A 292 -10.98 4.00 -20.44
C ASN A 292 -11.39 5.49 -20.25
N ASN A 293 -12.09 5.81 -19.16
CA ASN A 293 -12.37 7.19 -18.75
C ASN A 293 -11.08 7.90 -18.29
N CYS A 294 -11.17 9.12 -17.81
CA CYS A 294 -9.99 9.89 -17.36
C CYS A 294 -9.20 9.14 -16.29
N LEU A 295 -9.87 8.66 -15.24
CA LEU A 295 -9.20 7.90 -14.17
C LEU A 295 -8.62 6.59 -14.69
N GLY A 296 -9.34 5.89 -15.59
CA GLY A 296 -8.85 4.67 -16.23
C GLY A 296 -7.58 4.90 -17.05
N LYS A 297 -7.50 6.01 -17.78
CA LYS A 297 -6.28 6.40 -18.52
C LYS A 297 -5.13 6.71 -17.57
N PHE A 298 -5.39 7.41 -16.46
CA PHE A 298 -4.40 7.65 -15.41
C PHE A 298 -3.91 6.34 -14.81
N LEU A 299 -4.81 5.42 -14.46
CA LEU A 299 -4.46 4.12 -13.88
C LEU A 299 -3.66 3.24 -14.85
N LYS A 300 -3.99 3.23 -16.15
CA LYS A 300 -3.17 2.55 -17.17
C LYS A 300 -1.74 3.06 -17.15
N LYS A 301 -1.54 4.38 -17.07
CA LYS A 301 -0.21 4.96 -16.95
C LYS A 301 0.44 4.66 -15.60
N ALA A 302 -0.35 4.60 -14.52
CA ALA A 302 0.14 4.31 -13.18
C ALA A 302 0.69 2.89 -13.03
N ILE A 303 0.16 1.93 -13.81
CA ILE A 303 0.63 0.54 -13.82
C ILE A 303 1.75 0.27 -14.83
N GLU A 304 2.16 1.25 -15.64
CA GLU A 304 3.33 1.10 -16.49
C GLU A 304 4.60 1.05 -15.63
N PRO A 305 5.50 0.05 -15.84
CA PRO A 305 6.74 -0.03 -15.11
C PRO A 305 7.72 1.04 -15.61
N VAL A 306 7.85 2.12 -14.86
CA VAL A 306 8.72 3.26 -15.21
C VAL A 306 10.05 3.18 -14.49
N GLU A 307 10.05 2.74 -13.23
CA GLU A 307 11.24 2.72 -12.39
C GLU A 307 11.66 1.30 -12.04
N TYR A 308 12.92 0.98 -12.35
CA TYR A 308 13.54 -0.26 -11.93
C TYR A 308 14.05 -0.10 -10.50
N THR A 309 13.44 -0.80 -9.56
CA THR A 309 13.87 -0.79 -8.17
C THR A 309 15.12 -1.67 -7.99
N HIS A 310 15.80 -1.54 -6.85
CA HIS A 310 16.90 -2.44 -6.48
C HIS A 310 16.46 -3.92 -6.28
N HIS A 311 15.16 -4.17 -6.25
CA HIS A 311 14.62 -5.53 -6.29
C HIS A 311 14.66 -6.05 -7.73
N ALA A 312 15.44 -7.08 -7.97
CA ALA A 312 15.72 -7.62 -9.31
C ALA A 312 14.48 -7.95 -10.17
N THR A 313 13.30 -8.12 -9.56
CA THR A 313 12.07 -8.56 -10.25
C THR A 313 10.92 -7.57 -10.14
N ARG A 314 11.06 -6.47 -9.41
CA ARG A 314 9.97 -5.52 -9.16
C ARG A 314 10.27 -4.16 -9.76
N CYS A 315 9.29 -3.61 -10.43
CA CYS A 315 9.28 -2.23 -10.92
C CYS A 315 8.22 -1.42 -10.21
N TYR A 316 8.30 -0.12 -10.38
CA TYR A 316 7.40 0.85 -9.77
C TYR A 316 6.82 1.79 -10.82
N GLY A 317 5.52 1.99 -10.76
CA GLY A 317 4.81 3.02 -11.49
C GLY A 317 4.36 4.14 -10.55
N PHE A 318 3.18 4.72 -10.76
CA PHE A 318 2.64 5.74 -9.87
C PHE A 318 2.13 5.12 -8.57
N GLN A 319 3.01 4.95 -7.58
CA GLN A 319 2.72 4.34 -6.27
C GLN A 319 2.17 2.90 -6.37
N ILE A 320 2.42 2.21 -7.50
CA ILE A 320 1.94 0.85 -7.77
C ILE A 320 3.14 -0.02 -8.15
N TRP A 321 3.17 -1.23 -7.59
CA TRP A 321 4.21 -2.22 -7.88
C TRP A 321 3.85 -3.06 -9.09
N ASN A 322 4.86 -3.32 -9.91
CA ASN A 322 4.77 -4.14 -11.11
C ASN A 322 5.88 -5.17 -11.16
N TRP A 323 5.75 -6.11 -12.08
CA TRP A 323 6.79 -7.07 -12.39
C TRP A 323 7.50 -6.64 -13.68
N CYS A 324 8.82 -6.52 -13.66
CA CYS A 324 9.57 -5.96 -14.77
C CYS A 324 10.57 -6.88 -15.44
N ARG A 325 10.96 -7.99 -14.83
CA ARG A 325 11.88 -8.95 -15.47
C ARG A 325 11.11 -10.15 -16.02
N THR A 326 11.34 -10.40 -17.31
CA THR A 326 10.76 -11.53 -18.06
C THR A 326 11.75 -12.68 -18.20
N ASP A 327 13.02 -12.45 -17.89
CA ASP A 327 14.16 -13.28 -18.29
C ASP A 327 14.52 -14.37 -17.29
N THR A 328 14.04 -14.33 -16.05
CA THR A 328 14.40 -15.32 -15.03
C THR A 328 13.36 -16.40 -14.77
N PHE A 329 12.12 -16.21 -15.26
CA PHE A 329 11.07 -17.22 -15.11
C PHE A 329 10.14 -17.21 -16.32
N PHE A 330 10.39 -18.14 -17.23
CA PHE A 330 9.59 -18.38 -18.47
C PHE A 330 8.07 -18.55 -18.20
N LEU A 331 7.68 -18.82 -16.96
CA LEU A 331 6.28 -18.96 -16.51
C LEU A 331 5.67 -17.66 -15.96
N MET A 332 6.45 -16.59 -15.76
CA MET A 332 5.97 -15.30 -15.24
C MET A 332 5.64 -14.30 -16.36
N GLY A 333 5.57 -14.74 -17.59
CA GLY A 333 5.70 -14.01 -18.84
C GLY A 333 4.59 -13.07 -19.26
N LYS A 334 3.72 -12.54 -18.41
CA LYS A 334 2.78 -11.51 -18.85
C LYS A 334 2.70 -10.36 -17.86
N LYS A 335 2.91 -9.15 -18.39
CA LYS A 335 2.85 -7.84 -17.74
C LYS A 335 1.43 -7.42 -17.33
N ASP A 336 0.49 -8.35 -17.24
CA ASP A 336 -0.93 -8.03 -17.13
C ASP A 336 -1.41 -7.87 -15.68
N SER A 337 -0.59 -8.23 -14.70
CA SER A 337 -0.93 -8.07 -13.29
C SER A 337 0.02 -7.11 -12.58
N PHE A 338 -0.54 -6.32 -11.70
CA PHE A 338 0.15 -5.41 -10.79
C PHE A 338 -0.34 -5.64 -9.36
N PHE A 339 0.27 -4.98 -8.40
CA PHE A 339 -0.11 -5.19 -7.01
C PHE A 339 0.14 -3.97 -6.13
N PHE A 340 -0.73 -3.82 -5.14
CA PHE A 340 -0.53 -2.95 -4.00
C PHE A 340 0.17 -3.78 -2.94
N LEU A 341 1.26 -3.27 -2.41
CA LEU A 341 2.11 -3.98 -1.45
C LEU A 341 2.16 -3.23 -0.12
N GLY A 342 1.91 -3.93 0.97
CA GLY A 342 2.01 -3.43 2.33
C GLY A 342 2.98 -4.24 3.19
N PHE A 343 3.48 -3.61 4.23
CA PHE A 343 4.35 -4.24 5.23
C PHE A 343 3.66 -5.46 5.86
N GLY A 344 4.44 -6.46 6.23
CA GLY A 344 3.93 -7.68 6.85
C GLY A 344 3.23 -8.65 5.90
N GLY A 345 3.40 -8.46 4.56
CA GLY A 345 2.84 -9.37 3.57
C GLY A 345 1.40 -9.04 3.16
N GLN A 346 1.01 -7.75 3.26
CA GLN A 346 -0.27 -7.29 2.72
C GLN A 346 -0.17 -7.16 1.21
N HIS A 347 -1.08 -7.79 0.47
CA HIS A 347 -1.12 -7.70 -0.98
C HIS A 347 -2.56 -7.55 -1.49
N LEU A 348 -2.73 -6.67 -2.46
CA LEU A 348 -3.87 -6.67 -3.35
C LEU A 348 -3.33 -6.84 -4.77
N ILE A 349 -3.55 -8.01 -5.36
CA ILE A 349 -3.05 -8.36 -6.70
C ILE A 349 -4.21 -8.23 -7.67
N VAL A 350 -3.99 -7.54 -8.79
CA VAL A 350 -5.03 -7.22 -9.77
C VAL A 350 -4.57 -7.61 -11.17
N ASN A 351 -5.41 -8.35 -11.88
CA ASN A 351 -5.28 -8.63 -13.32
C ASN A 351 -6.51 -8.08 -14.04
N PRO A 352 -6.44 -6.90 -14.67
CA PRO A 352 -7.59 -6.29 -15.33
C PRO A 352 -8.07 -7.03 -16.56
N ASN A 353 -7.18 -7.74 -17.28
CA ASN A 353 -7.52 -8.47 -18.48
C ASN A 353 -8.37 -9.70 -18.17
N LYS A 354 -8.04 -10.40 -17.09
CA LYS A 354 -8.76 -11.59 -16.61
C LYS A 354 -9.87 -11.24 -15.60
N ARG A 355 -9.99 -9.98 -15.18
CA ARG A 355 -10.90 -9.52 -14.11
C ARG A 355 -10.70 -10.26 -12.78
N TRP A 356 -9.45 -10.64 -12.49
CA TRP A 356 -9.06 -11.31 -11.26
C TRP A 356 -8.53 -10.33 -10.25
N VAL A 357 -8.91 -10.57 -8.98
CA VAL A 357 -8.42 -9.82 -7.82
C VAL A 357 -8.12 -10.82 -6.71
N ALA A 358 -6.95 -10.72 -6.11
CA ALA A 358 -6.58 -11.48 -4.91
C ALA A 358 -6.16 -10.54 -3.79
N TYR A 359 -6.68 -10.80 -2.59
CA TYR A 359 -6.30 -10.11 -1.37
C TYR A 359 -5.65 -11.07 -0.39
N VAL A 360 -4.52 -10.66 0.17
CA VAL A 360 -3.76 -11.41 1.18
C VAL A 360 -3.49 -10.53 2.38
N HIS A 361 -3.80 -11.03 3.57
CA HIS A 361 -3.40 -10.45 4.84
C HIS A 361 -2.49 -11.41 5.60
N GLN A 362 -1.26 -10.99 5.83
CA GLN A 362 -0.26 -11.71 6.62
C GLN A 362 0.19 -10.90 7.83
N ILE A 363 0.80 -11.57 8.79
CA ILE A 363 1.40 -10.98 9.99
C ILE A 363 2.87 -11.41 10.12
N SER A 364 3.60 -11.38 9.02
CA SER A 364 4.99 -11.80 8.94
C SER A 364 5.81 -10.79 8.17
N GLU A 365 7.03 -10.56 8.61
CA GLU A 365 8.02 -9.78 7.86
C GLU A 365 8.65 -10.60 6.72
N GLU A 366 8.48 -11.91 6.75
CA GLU A 366 8.97 -12.81 5.71
C GLU A 366 8.10 -12.67 4.46
N ASN A 367 8.72 -12.24 3.37
CA ASN A 367 8.07 -12.17 2.06
C ASN A 367 7.80 -13.58 1.54
N ASN A 368 6.54 -13.99 1.53
CA ASN A 368 6.16 -15.25 0.91
C ASN A 368 6.03 -15.12 -0.60
N ASN A 369 7.14 -15.24 -1.28
CA ASN A 369 7.17 -15.23 -2.73
C ASN A 369 6.39 -16.41 -3.35
N GLN A 370 6.26 -17.54 -2.65
CA GLN A 370 5.55 -18.72 -3.16
C GLN A 370 4.04 -18.49 -3.28
N LEU A 371 3.40 -17.97 -2.20
CA LEU A 371 1.98 -17.63 -2.26
C LEU A 371 1.67 -16.60 -3.34
N ILE A 372 2.49 -15.55 -3.42
CA ILE A 372 2.31 -14.50 -4.42
C ILE A 372 2.52 -15.04 -5.84
N PHE A 373 3.52 -15.90 -6.02
CA PHE A 373 3.76 -16.60 -7.28
C PHE A 373 2.54 -17.44 -7.72
N LEU A 374 1.96 -18.18 -6.79
CA LEU A 374 0.81 -19.05 -7.04
C LEU A 374 -0.45 -18.28 -7.38
N LEU A 375 -0.74 -17.24 -6.61
CA LEU A 375 -1.88 -16.37 -6.88
C LEU A 375 -1.76 -15.75 -8.28
N ARG A 376 -0.54 -15.36 -8.68
CA ARG A 376 -0.29 -14.92 -10.06
C ARG A 376 -0.54 -16.03 -11.08
N THR A 377 -0.01 -17.21 -10.84
CA THR A 377 -0.18 -18.34 -11.79
C THR A 377 -1.65 -18.68 -11.94
N ALA A 378 -2.41 -18.73 -10.85
CA ALA A 378 -3.86 -18.94 -10.88
C ALA A 378 -4.61 -17.86 -11.68
N MET A 379 -4.12 -16.63 -11.68
CA MET A 379 -4.71 -15.53 -12.47
C MET A 379 -4.50 -15.67 -13.98
N TYR A 380 -3.67 -16.61 -14.44
CA TYR A 380 -3.44 -16.89 -15.87
C TYR A 380 -4.14 -18.15 -16.38
N LEU A 381 -4.68 -18.96 -15.49
CA LEU A 381 -5.51 -20.12 -15.84
C LEU A 381 -6.94 -19.69 -16.10
#